data_fd8ed4060a644d159a32e551f990a562
#
_entry.id   fd8ed4060a644d159a32e551f990a562
#
_cell.length_a   1.000
_cell.length_b   1.000
_cell.length_c   1.000
_cell.angle_alpha   90.00
_cell.angle_beta   90.00
_cell.angle_gamma   90.00
#
_symmetry.space_group_name_H-M   'P 1'
#
loop_
_entity.id
_entity.type
_entity.pdbx_description
1 polymer ?
#
loop_
_entity_poly.entity_id
_entity_poly.type
_entity_poly.pdbx_seq_one_letter_code
_entity_poly.pdbx_strand_id
1 'polypeptide(L)'
;MSPKFSVIIATYNSAHTLSKAIDSVLEQSYIAHEIVIVDDGSTDDTFLVVSNYGDKVRYHLQDNSGVSAARNKGAEMARGDWLAFLDADDWYYPQRLYWHAELLVRHVKLDFLIGDYCYGREDGSVIRRSIESNPYGRKVLASADEYASVLLDEVEIGELLPSYFGHTSTLSLPRDKFLALGGFPLEFSIAEDLHLFVRLCATSYKAGIICNPMAVYYVHDAGLIRADIINAQTRTVQALCSLKNELCMTAIPIRNGFLSLLLLARLDLATALIRHGQHLKAIKSMLPAVIESFSWRSLMALLSIIKG
;
A
#
# COMPACT_ATOMS: atom_id res chain seq x y z
N MET A 1 19.46 -19.23 -0.86
CA MET A 1 18.95 -19.29 0.52
C MET A 1 17.46 -18.99 0.48
N SER A 2 16.67 -19.63 1.33
CA SER A 2 15.24 -19.34 1.43
C SER A 2 15.03 -17.94 2.01
N PRO A 3 14.13 -17.11 1.45
CA PRO A 3 13.89 -15.76 1.95
C PRO A 3 13.30 -15.79 3.37
N LYS A 4 13.78 -14.91 4.26
CA LYS A 4 13.28 -14.79 5.63
C LYS A 4 12.37 -13.58 5.73
N PHE A 5 11.08 -13.80 5.91
CA PHE A 5 10.10 -12.73 6.07
C PHE A 5 9.90 -12.38 7.54
N SER A 6 10.11 -11.11 7.90
CA SER A 6 9.55 -10.53 9.13
C SER A 6 8.19 -9.93 8.79
N VAL A 7 7.14 -10.43 9.41
CA VAL A 7 5.80 -9.85 9.29
C VAL A 7 5.61 -8.81 10.39
N ILE A 8 5.29 -7.58 9.98
CA ILE A 8 5.12 -6.44 10.87
C ILE A 8 3.63 -6.13 10.96
N ILE A 9 3.10 -6.14 12.18
CA ILE A 9 1.72 -5.76 12.49
C ILE A 9 1.75 -4.51 13.36
N ALA A 10 1.33 -3.37 12.80
CA ALA A 10 1.08 -2.16 13.58
C ALA A 10 -0.35 -2.23 14.14
N THR A 11 -0.51 -1.94 15.43
CA THR A 11 -1.82 -2.01 16.09
C THR A 11 -2.06 -0.80 16.99
N TYR A 12 -3.32 -0.37 17.06
CA TYR A 12 -3.80 0.63 18.00
C TYR A 12 -5.28 0.40 18.28
N ASN A 13 -5.63 0.07 19.53
CA ASN A 13 -7.00 -0.21 19.95
C ASN A 13 -7.71 -1.23 19.04
N SER A 14 -7.07 -2.36 18.78
CA SER A 14 -7.54 -3.38 17.82
C SER A 14 -7.78 -4.75 18.47
N ALA A 15 -8.11 -4.79 19.76
CA ALA A 15 -8.30 -6.04 20.50
C ALA A 15 -9.29 -7.02 19.84
N HIS A 16 -10.29 -6.51 19.11
CA HIS A 16 -11.34 -7.32 18.48
C HIS A 16 -10.94 -7.96 17.15
N THR A 17 -9.91 -7.44 16.45
CA THR A 17 -9.46 -7.95 15.14
C THR A 17 -8.08 -8.58 15.15
N LEU A 18 -7.22 -8.14 16.07
CA LEU A 18 -5.80 -8.48 16.10
C LEU A 18 -5.52 -10.00 16.16
N SER A 19 -6.33 -10.78 16.88
CA SER A 19 -6.16 -12.23 16.92
C SER A 19 -6.27 -12.85 15.53
N LYS A 20 -7.26 -12.43 14.72
CA LYS A 20 -7.44 -12.92 13.35
C LYS A 20 -6.23 -12.58 12.47
N ALA A 21 -5.68 -11.37 12.62
CA ALA A 21 -4.47 -10.95 11.91
C ALA A 21 -3.28 -11.85 12.28
N ILE A 22 -3.01 -12.06 13.57
CA ILE A 22 -1.90 -12.89 14.06
C ILE A 22 -2.06 -14.35 13.61
N ASP A 23 -3.24 -14.93 13.79
CA ASP A 23 -3.52 -16.32 13.41
C ASP A 23 -3.31 -16.53 11.92
N SER A 24 -3.72 -15.59 11.07
CA SER A 24 -3.51 -15.66 9.62
C SER A 24 -2.04 -15.72 9.21
N VAL A 25 -1.13 -15.13 10.02
CA VAL A 25 0.32 -15.23 9.81
C VAL A 25 0.88 -16.52 10.35
N LEU A 26 0.40 -17.01 11.49
CA LEU A 26 0.83 -18.29 12.07
C LEU A 26 0.41 -19.49 11.21
N GLU A 27 -0.69 -19.38 10.48
CA GLU A 27 -1.25 -20.41 9.58
C GLU A 27 -0.66 -20.36 8.17
N GLN A 28 0.36 -19.55 7.92
CA GLN A 28 0.99 -19.47 6.60
C GLN A 28 1.65 -20.79 6.20
N SER A 29 1.44 -21.24 4.96
CA SER A 29 2.09 -22.43 4.40
C SER A 29 3.60 -22.27 4.24
N TYR A 30 4.10 -21.06 4.14
CA TYR A 30 5.52 -20.69 4.27
C TYR A 30 5.68 -19.94 5.59
N ILE A 31 6.39 -20.54 6.53
CA ILE A 31 6.52 -20.03 7.90
C ILE A 31 7.24 -18.68 7.91
N ALA A 32 6.62 -17.68 8.51
CA ALA A 32 7.28 -16.39 8.77
C ALA A 32 8.51 -16.59 9.67
N HIS A 33 9.60 -15.89 9.37
CA HIS A 33 10.79 -15.92 10.23
C HIS A 33 10.51 -15.37 11.63
N GLU A 34 9.66 -14.36 11.72
CA GLU A 34 9.15 -13.76 12.95
C GLU A 34 7.89 -12.95 12.66
N ILE A 35 7.13 -12.68 13.71
CA ILE A 35 6.01 -11.74 13.74
C ILE A 35 6.39 -10.64 14.73
N VAL A 36 6.45 -9.40 14.28
CA VAL A 36 6.74 -8.23 15.11
C VAL A 36 5.46 -7.39 15.22
N ILE A 37 4.92 -7.30 16.43
CA ILE A 37 3.73 -6.51 16.73
C ILE A 37 4.19 -5.23 17.42
N VAL A 38 3.85 -4.08 16.82
CA VAL A 38 4.11 -2.76 17.42
C VAL A 38 2.78 -2.14 17.79
N ASP A 39 2.58 -2.00 19.09
CA ASP A 39 1.41 -1.37 19.68
C ASP A 39 1.68 0.12 19.88
N ASP A 40 0.91 0.92 19.17
CA ASP A 40 1.05 2.39 19.16
C ASP A 40 0.29 3.07 20.32
N GLY A 41 0.42 2.50 21.53
CA GLY A 41 -0.16 3.07 22.75
C GLY A 41 -1.63 2.72 22.95
N SER A 42 -2.03 1.48 22.70
CA SER A 42 -3.41 1.02 22.93
C SER A 42 -3.84 1.18 24.39
N THR A 43 -5.11 1.47 24.56
CA THR A 43 -5.77 1.62 25.88
C THR A 43 -6.88 0.59 26.12
N ASP A 44 -7.14 -0.25 25.12
CA ASP A 44 -8.06 -1.39 25.20
C ASP A 44 -7.33 -2.69 25.56
N ASP A 45 -7.98 -3.82 25.42
CA ASP A 45 -7.43 -5.15 25.71
C ASP A 45 -6.43 -5.70 24.68
N THR A 46 -5.88 -4.84 23.77
CA THR A 46 -4.91 -5.24 22.75
C THR A 46 -3.73 -6.01 23.34
N PHE A 47 -3.14 -5.52 24.44
CA PHE A 47 -2.03 -6.22 25.12
C PHE A 47 -2.44 -7.62 25.63
N LEU A 48 -3.64 -7.78 26.19
CA LEU A 48 -4.14 -9.07 26.66
C LEU A 48 -4.27 -10.05 25.50
N VAL A 49 -4.76 -9.62 24.35
CA VAL A 49 -4.81 -10.43 23.12
C VAL A 49 -3.42 -10.92 22.74
N VAL A 50 -2.43 -10.02 22.64
CA VAL A 50 -1.07 -10.39 22.24
C VAL A 50 -0.41 -11.34 23.26
N SER A 51 -0.64 -11.14 24.55
CA SER A 51 -0.04 -11.96 25.61
C SER A 51 -0.39 -13.44 25.51
N ASN A 52 -1.54 -13.79 24.90
CA ASN A 52 -1.94 -15.18 24.67
C ASN A 52 -1.05 -15.92 23.64
N TYR A 53 -0.27 -15.22 22.85
CA TYR A 53 0.60 -15.81 21.83
C TYR A 53 2.01 -16.13 22.35
N GLY A 54 2.40 -15.59 23.52
CA GLY A 54 3.70 -15.86 24.13
C GLY A 54 4.88 -15.62 23.18
N ASP A 55 5.79 -16.58 23.11
CA ASP A 55 7.01 -16.49 22.30
C ASP A 55 6.79 -16.61 20.77
N LYS A 56 5.57 -16.82 20.31
CA LYS A 56 5.25 -16.88 18.88
C LYS A 56 5.32 -15.50 18.21
N VAL A 57 5.22 -14.42 18.98
CA VAL A 57 5.26 -13.04 18.51
C VAL A 57 6.23 -12.21 19.33
N ARG A 58 6.82 -11.18 18.72
CA ARG A 58 7.62 -10.18 19.41
C ARG A 58 6.78 -8.91 19.55
N TYR A 59 6.45 -8.55 20.78
CA TYR A 59 5.64 -7.38 21.09
C TYR A 59 6.50 -6.19 21.50
N HIS A 60 6.12 -5.01 21.03
CA HIS A 60 6.71 -3.73 21.44
C HIS A 60 5.59 -2.70 21.62
N LEU A 61 5.57 -2.07 22.80
CA LEU A 61 4.68 -0.95 23.10
C LEU A 61 5.44 0.37 22.93
N GLN A 62 4.84 1.33 22.28
CA GLN A 62 5.35 2.70 22.17
C GLN A 62 4.28 3.72 22.51
N ASP A 63 4.69 4.97 22.76
CA ASP A 63 3.75 6.10 22.85
C ASP A 63 3.10 6.35 21.48
N ASN A 64 1.80 6.67 21.47
CA ASN A 64 1.06 6.86 20.23
C ASN A 64 1.72 7.91 19.33
N SER A 65 2.22 7.47 18.20
CA SER A 65 2.98 8.25 17.21
C SER A 65 2.50 8.03 15.78
N GLY A 66 1.42 7.27 15.61
CA GLY A 66 0.76 6.96 14.33
C GLY A 66 1.28 5.70 13.65
N VAL A 67 0.47 5.17 12.74
CA VAL A 67 0.70 3.89 12.06
C VAL A 67 2.04 3.84 11.32
N SER A 68 2.48 4.95 10.69
CA SER A 68 3.80 5.06 10.05
C SER A 68 4.93 4.81 11.02
N ALA A 69 4.88 5.43 12.21
CA ALA A 69 5.89 5.27 13.25
C ALA A 69 5.93 3.81 13.76
N ALA A 70 4.77 3.21 13.98
CA ALA A 70 4.67 1.82 14.42
C ALA A 70 5.23 0.83 13.37
N ARG A 71 4.87 1.00 12.09
CA ARG A 71 5.42 0.17 10.99
C ARG A 71 6.93 0.36 10.84
N ASN A 72 7.44 1.59 10.93
CA ASN A 72 8.87 1.89 10.87
C ASN A 72 9.62 1.23 12.04
N LYS A 73 9.08 1.34 13.25
CA LYS A 73 9.64 0.69 14.43
C LYS A 73 9.72 -0.83 14.29
N GLY A 74 8.66 -1.44 13.76
CA GLY A 74 8.65 -2.88 13.47
C GLY A 74 9.74 -3.27 12.46
N ALA A 75 9.94 -2.47 11.40
CA ALA A 75 10.98 -2.69 10.41
C ALA A 75 12.40 -2.54 10.97
N GLU A 76 12.63 -1.59 11.86
CA GLU A 76 13.91 -1.45 12.58
C GLU A 76 14.22 -2.70 13.43
N MET A 77 13.21 -3.22 14.13
CA MET A 77 13.32 -4.40 15.00
C MET A 77 13.41 -5.72 14.24
N ALA A 78 13.00 -5.74 12.97
CA ALA A 78 12.97 -6.94 12.14
C ALA A 78 14.36 -7.55 11.93
N ARG A 79 14.42 -8.90 11.86
CA ARG A 79 15.63 -9.70 11.69
C ARG A 79 15.64 -10.49 10.37
N GLY A 80 14.51 -10.54 9.68
CA GLY A 80 14.39 -11.16 8.36
C GLY A 80 14.97 -10.29 7.26
N ASP A 81 15.26 -10.91 6.12
CA ASP A 81 15.82 -10.24 4.95
C ASP A 81 14.76 -9.42 4.19
N TRP A 82 13.50 -9.86 4.31
CA TRP A 82 12.33 -9.26 3.68
C TRP A 82 11.31 -8.83 4.72
N LEU A 83 10.74 -7.66 4.52
CA LEU A 83 9.61 -7.16 5.29
C LEU A 83 8.30 -7.51 4.58
N ALA A 84 7.29 -7.85 5.36
CA ALA A 84 5.91 -7.96 4.96
C ALA A 84 5.05 -7.24 6.00
N PHE A 85 4.04 -6.51 5.59
CA PHE A 85 3.20 -5.72 6.48
C PHE A 85 1.79 -6.29 6.53
N LEU A 86 1.14 -6.17 7.68
CA LEU A 86 -0.26 -6.52 7.86
C LEU A 86 -0.90 -5.53 8.82
N ASP A 87 -2.04 -4.99 8.45
CA ASP A 87 -2.82 -4.14 9.34
C ASP A 87 -3.60 -4.99 10.34
N ALA A 88 -3.81 -4.49 11.55
CA ALA A 88 -4.38 -5.26 12.67
C ALA A 88 -5.86 -5.66 12.47
N ASP A 89 -6.52 -5.09 11.48
CA ASP A 89 -7.90 -5.39 11.08
C ASP A 89 -8.01 -6.23 9.79
N ASP A 90 -6.86 -6.50 9.12
CA ASP A 90 -6.77 -7.32 7.92
C ASP A 90 -6.31 -8.76 8.24
N TRP A 91 -6.33 -9.66 7.25
CA TRP A 91 -5.75 -11.00 7.38
C TRP A 91 -5.20 -11.52 6.06
N TYR A 92 -4.18 -12.38 6.17
CA TYR A 92 -3.57 -13.05 5.03
C TYR A 92 -4.35 -14.26 4.58
N TYR A 93 -4.31 -14.57 3.27
CA TYR A 93 -4.60 -15.90 2.78
C TYR A 93 -3.44 -16.86 3.09
N PRO A 94 -3.69 -18.19 3.27
CA PRO A 94 -2.67 -19.13 3.74
C PRO A 94 -1.40 -19.25 2.88
N GLN A 95 -1.47 -18.92 1.60
CA GLN A 95 -0.34 -19.02 0.68
C GLN A 95 0.37 -17.67 0.43
N ARG A 96 0.06 -16.60 1.13
CA ARG A 96 0.59 -15.26 0.87
C ARG A 96 2.13 -15.23 0.90
N LEU A 97 2.75 -15.77 1.94
CA LEU A 97 4.21 -15.80 2.04
C LEU A 97 4.82 -16.85 1.10
N TYR A 98 4.14 -17.96 0.87
CA TYR A 98 4.57 -18.99 -0.06
C TYR A 98 4.72 -18.46 -1.48
N TRP A 99 3.70 -17.75 -2.02
CA TRP A 99 3.76 -17.19 -3.35
C TRP A 99 4.92 -16.21 -3.52
N HIS A 100 5.19 -15.36 -2.52
CA HIS A 100 6.33 -14.46 -2.56
C HIS A 100 7.66 -15.21 -2.47
N ALA A 101 7.77 -16.21 -1.60
CA ALA A 101 8.99 -17.03 -1.48
C ALA A 101 9.31 -17.76 -2.79
N GLU A 102 8.32 -18.38 -3.41
CA GLU A 102 8.47 -19.07 -4.70
C GLU A 102 8.93 -18.12 -5.80
N LEU A 103 8.34 -16.93 -5.88
CA LEU A 103 8.76 -15.94 -6.88
C LEU A 103 10.21 -15.49 -6.67
N LEU A 104 10.64 -15.31 -5.42
CA LEU A 104 12.01 -14.95 -5.06
C LEU A 104 13.03 -16.07 -5.34
N VAL A 105 12.63 -17.33 -5.22
CA VAL A 105 13.49 -18.47 -5.56
C VAL A 105 13.67 -18.57 -7.08
N ARG A 106 12.62 -18.33 -7.86
CA ARG A 106 12.66 -18.37 -9.32
C ARG A 106 13.38 -17.17 -9.94
N HIS A 107 13.27 -16.01 -9.30
CA HIS A 107 13.78 -14.74 -9.83
C HIS A 107 14.64 -14.01 -8.80
N VAL A 108 15.96 -14.02 -9.03
CA VAL A 108 16.92 -13.31 -8.18
C VAL A 108 16.86 -11.80 -8.46
N LYS A 109 17.03 -10.98 -7.42
CA LYS A 109 17.15 -9.51 -7.50
C LYS A 109 15.85 -8.78 -7.86
N LEU A 110 14.74 -9.20 -7.26
CA LEU A 110 13.53 -8.38 -7.26
C LEU A 110 13.63 -7.29 -6.16
N ASP A 111 13.24 -6.10 -6.52
CA ASP A 111 13.29 -4.92 -5.65
C ASP A 111 12.12 -4.87 -4.68
N PHE A 112 10.95 -5.37 -5.12
CA PHE A 112 9.76 -5.53 -4.30
C PHE A 112 8.78 -6.51 -4.93
N LEU A 113 7.83 -6.94 -4.13
CA LEU A 113 6.72 -7.81 -4.52
C LEU A 113 5.42 -7.19 -4.03
N ILE A 114 4.39 -7.27 -4.85
CA ILE A 114 3.01 -6.96 -4.49
C ILE A 114 2.10 -8.10 -4.95
N GLY A 115 0.86 -8.05 -4.55
CA GLY A 115 -0.14 -9.01 -5.05
C GLY A 115 -1.55 -8.47 -4.98
N ASP A 116 -2.48 -9.29 -5.47
CA ASP A 116 -3.90 -9.00 -5.40
C ASP A 116 -4.41 -9.13 -3.96
N TYR A 117 -5.50 -8.42 -3.65
CA TYR A 117 -6.22 -8.58 -2.40
C TYR A 117 -7.73 -8.51 -2.63
N CYS A 118 -8.46 -9.03 -1.68
CA CYS A 118 -9.90 -8.99 -1.68
C CYS A 118 -10.42 -7.92 -0.71
N TYR A 119 -11.45 -7.20 -1.10
CA TYR A 119 -12.29 -6.49 -0.16
C TYR A 119 -13.22 -7.50 0.48
N GLY A 120 -13.21 -7.61 1.80
CA GLY A 120 -14.00 -8.61 2.53
C GLY A 120 -14.83 -8.02 3.65
N ARG A 121 -15.78 -8.81 4.16
CA ARG A 121 -16.56 -8.53 5.36
C ARG A 121 -16.04 -9.34 6.53
N GLU A 122 -16.52 -9.03 7.72
CA GLU A 122 -16.18 -9.73 8.96
C GLU A 122 -16.45 -11.23 8.92
N ASP A 123 -17.54 -11.64 8.25
CA ASP A 123 -17.93 -13.03 8.05
C ASP A 123 -17.04 -13.79 7.06
N GLY A 124 -16.01 -13.13 6.50
CA GLY A 124 -15.10 -13.71 5.51
C GLY A 124 -15.62 -13.68 4.08
N SER A 125 -16.84 -13.17 3.83
CA SER A 125 -17.37 -13.05 2.47
C SER A 125 -16.58 -12.01 1.66
N VAL A 126 -16.25 -12.38 0.42
CA VAL A 126 -15.52 -11.49 -0.51
C VAL A 126 -16.51 -10.59 -1.25
N ILE A 127 -16.24 -9.28 -1.23
CA ILE A 127 -17.01 -8.28 -1.97
C ILE A 127 -16.51 -8.18 -3.42
N ARG A 128 -15.18 -8.08 -3.60
CA ARG A 128 -14.51 -7.97 -4.92
C ARG A 128 -13.01 -8.16 -4.78
N ARG A 129 -12.35 -8.45 -5.90
CA ARG A 129 -10.90 -8.45 -6.02
C ARG A 129 -10.37 -7.09 -6.48
N SER A 130 -9.20 -6.69 -5.97
CA SER A 130 -8.58 -5.43 -6.34
C SER A 130 -8.05 -5.42 -7.77
N ILE A 131 -7.35 -6.48 -8.19
CA ILE A 131 -6.74 -6.61 -9.51
C ILE A 131 -7.79 -6.49 -10.65
N GLU A 132 -9.01 -6.95 -10.44
CA GLU A 132 -10.10 -6.87 -11.40
C GLU A 132 -10.74 -5.49 -11.49
N SER A 133 -10.47 -4.64 -10.49
CA SER A 133 -11.15 -3.35 -10.32
C SER A 133 -10.68 -2.27 -11.30
N ASN A 134 -9.54 -2.45 -11.96
CA ASN A 134 -9.01 -1.47 -12.90
C ASN A 134 -8.47 -2.11 -14.20
N PRO A 135 -8.34 -1.32 -15.28
CA PRO A 135 -7.88 -1.86 -16.58
C PRO A 135 -6.46 -2.42 -16.55
N TYR A 136 -5.54 -1.80 -15.81
CA TYR A 136 -4.15 -2.27 -15.71
C TYR A 136 -4.08 -3.60 -14.96
N GLY A 137 -4.80 -3.73 -13.84
CA GLY A 137 -4.89 -5.00 -13.11
C GLY A 137 -5.40 -6.14 -13.98
N ARG A 138 -6.43 -5.88 -14.83
CA ARG A 138 -6.92 -6.88 -15.80
C ARG A 138 -5.88 -7.22 -16.87
N LYS A 139 -5.07 -6.24 -17.34
CA LYS A 139 -3.93 -6.47 -18.25
C LYS A 139 -2.90 -7.39 -17.59
N VAL A 140 -2.52 -7.10 -16.34
CA VAL A 140 -1.59 -7.92 -15.54
C VAL A 140 -2.13 -9.34 -15.37
N LEU A 141 -3.40 -9.50 -15.01
CA LEU A 141 -4.02 -10.82 -14.83
C LEU A 141 -4.01 -11.64 -16.13
N ALA A 142 -4.22 -10.99 -17.29
CA ALA A 142 -4.20 -11.64 -18.59
C ALA A 142 -2.78 -12.04 -19.07
N SER A 143 -1.73 -11.42 -18.52
CA SER A 143 -0.32 -11.71 -18.83
C SER A 143 0.37 -12.62 -17.81
N ALA A 144 -0.36 -13.10 -16.79
CA ALA A 144 0.19 -13.96 -15.76
C ALA A 144 0.72 -15.28 -16.31
N ASP A 145 1.86 -15.72 -15.76
CA ASP A 145 2.46 -17.02 -16.06
C ASP A 145 1.68 -18.19 -15.43
N GLU A 146 2.16 -19.42 -15.62
CA GLU A 146 1.57 -20.64 -15.04
C GLU A 146 1.55 -20.66 -13.50
N TYR A 147 2.31 -19.79 -12.86
CA TYR A 147 2.38 -19.60 -11.41
C TYR A 147 1.54 -18.42 -10.92
N ALA A 148 0.68 -17.87 -11.80
CA ALA A 148 -0.11 -16.68 -11.54
C ALA A 148 0.76 -15.48 -11.13
N SER A 149 1.93 -15.31 -11.76
CA SER A 149 2.86 -14.22 -11.49
C SER A 149 3.21 -13.42 -12.73
N VAL A 150 3.59 -12.15 -12.53
CA VAL A 150 4.08 -11.25 -13.58
C VAL A 150 5.33 -10.55 -13.06
N LEU A 151 6.37 -10.51 -13.89
CA LEU A 151 7.55 -9.69 -13.63
C LEU A 151 7.40 -8.34 -14.31
N LEU A 152 7.78 -7.29 -13.61
CA LEU A 152 7.78 -5.94 -14.14
C LEU A 152 9.22 -5.43 -14.30
N ASP A 153 9.51 -4.83 -15.44
CA ASP A 153 10.67 -3.99 -15.64
C ASP A 153 10.37 -2.52 -15.24
N GLU A 154 11.33 -1.64 -15.44
CA GLU A 154 11.20 -0.21 -15.09
C GLU A 154 10.06 0.50 -15.85
N VAL A 155 9.79 0.09 -17.10
CA VAL A 155 8.71 0.67 -17.91
C VAL A 155 7.36 0.28 -17.32
N GLU A 156 7.21 -1.01 -17.01
CA GLU A 156 5.97 -1.58 -16.46
C GLU A 156 5.71 -1.12 -15.01
N ILE A 157 6.78 -0.90 -14.21
CA ILE A 157 6.69 -0.25 -12.88
C ILE A 157 6.12 1.17 -13.04
N GLY A 158 6.56 1.91 -14.07
CA GLY A 158 6.00 3.23 -14.38
C GLY A 158 4.51 3.17 -14.76
N GLU A 159 4.09 2.17 -15.54
CA GLU A 159 2.69 1.94 -15.90
C GLU A 159 1.81 1.52 -14.71
N LEU A 160 2.39 0.82 -13.73
CA LEU A 160 1.71 0.40 -12.51
C LEU A 160 1.31 1.59 -11.62
N LEU A 161 2.15 2.63 -11.52
CA LEU A 161 1.95 3.75 -10.58
C LEU A 161 0.55 4.37 -10.62
N PRO A 162 -0.02 4.78 -11.78
CA PRO A 162 -1.35 5.40 -11.83
C PRO A 162 -2.50 4.43 -11.60
N SER A 163 -2.21 3.14 -11.56
CA SER A 163 -3.22 2.07 -11.48
C SER A 163 -2.96 1.14 -10.29
N TYR A 164 -2.24 1.62 -9.28
CA TYR A 164 -1.88 0.81 -8.12
C TYR A 164 -3.09 0.09 -7.52
N PHE A 165 -3.08 -1.23 -7.63
CA PHE A 165 -4.12 -2.11 -7.09
C PHE A 165 -3.63 -2.93 -5.89
N GLY A 166 -2.36 -2.79 -5.52
CA GLY A 166 -1.78 -3.41 -4.34
C GLY A 166 -2.23 -2.72 -3.04
N HIS A 167 -1.90 -3.33 -1.93
CA HIS A 167 -2.16 -2.84 -0.58
C HIS A 167 -0.93 -3.07 0.29
N THR A 168 -0.78 -2.33 1.37
CA THR A 168 0.31 -2.53 2.35
C THR A 168 0.39 -3.99 2.78
N SER A 169 -0.75 -4.66 3.01
CA SER A 169 -0.84 -6.08 3.39
C SER A 169 -0.35 -7.05 2.29
N THR A 170 -0.21 -6.61 1.04
CA THR A 170 0.35 -7.43 -0.05
C THR A 170 1.79 -7.09 -0.39
N LEU A 171 2.34 -5.99 0.13
CA LEU A 171 3.70 -5.55 -0.13
C LEU A 171 4.71 -6.43 0.60
N SER A 172 5.76 -6.83 -0.10
CA SER A 172 7.03 -7.29 0.50
C SER A 172 8.21 -6.65 -0.20
N LEU A 173 9.21 -6.24 0.59
CA LEU A 173 10.43 -5.64 0.05
C LEU A 173 11.63 -5.98 0.94
N PRO A 174 12.88 -5.92 0.41
CA PRO A 174 14.08 -6.09 1.21
C PRO A 174 14.13 -5.10 2.37
N ARG A 175 14.45 -5.59 3.58
CA ARG A 175 14.56 -4.75 4.78
C ARG A 175 15.52 -3.59 4.59
N ASP A 176 16.69 -3.85 4.03
CA ASP A 176 17.70 -2.82 3.84
C ASP A 176 17.24 -1.73 2.85
N LYS A 177 16.49 -2.12 1.81
CA LYS A 177 15.90 -1.16 0.88
C LYS A 177 14.85 -0.27 1.57
N PHE A 178 13.99 -0.85 2.42
CA PHE A 178 13.02 -0.10 3.21
C PHE A 178 13.70 0.93 4.12
N LEU A 179 14.73 0.51 4.83
CA LEU A 179 15.49 1.40 5.73
C LEU A 179 16.25 2.48 4.96
N ALA A 180 16.84 2.16 3.81
CA ALA A 180 17.50 3.13 2.95
C ALA A 180 16.55 4.18 2.38
N LEU A 181 15.28 3.81 2.13
CA LEU A 181 14.22 4.74 1.74
C LEU A 181 13.74 5.62 2.91
N GLY A 182 14.13 5.35 4.16
CA GLY A 182 13.64 6.07 5.34
C GLY A 182 12.24 5.65 5.79
N GLY A 183 11.71 4.52 5.30
CA GLY A 183 10.43 3.94 5.71
C GLY A 183 9.19 4.73 5.28
N PHE A 184 8.09 4.55 6.03
CA PHE A 184 6.86 5.33 5.86
C PHE A 184 7.06 6.77 6.34
N PRO A 185 6.53 7.77 5.62
CA PRO A 185 6.62 9.17 6.06
C PRO A 185 5.81 9.39 7.34
N LEU A 186 6.35 10.16 8.27
CA LEU A 186 5.68 10.46 9.55
C LEU A 186 4.72 11.64 9.46
N GLU A 187 4.91 12.51 8.49
CA GLU A 187 4.13 13.73 8.28
C GLU A 187 2.76 13.48 7.61
N PHE A 188 2.52 12.27 7.08
CA PHE A 188 1.27 11.93 6.40
C PHE A 188 0.55 10.80 7.17
N SER A 189 -0.66 11.07 7.62
CA SER A 189 -1.57 10.09 8.22
C SER A 189 -2.56 9.49 7.23
N ILE A 190 -2.51 9.91 5.98
CA ILE A 190 -3.29 9.42 4.83
C ILE A 190 -2.34 9.41 3.63
N ALA A 191 -2.38 8.34 2.83
CA ALA A 191 -1.52 8.09 1.68
C ALA A 191 -0.02 7.93 2.03
N GLU A 192 0.31 7.57 3.27
CA GLU A 192 1.67 7.22 3.69
C GLU A 192 2.19 5.99 2.94
N ASP A 193 1.33 5.04 2.67
CA ASP A 193 1.59 3.82 1.91
C ASP A 193 1.85 4.14 0.42
N LEU A 194 1.01 4.97 -0.18
CA LEU A 194 1.19 5.42 -1.56
C LEU A 194 2.48 6.25 -1.72
N HIS A 195 2.80 7.10 -0.75
CA HIS A 195 4.03 7.88 -0.73
C HIS A 195 5.28 6.98 -0.65
N LEU A 196 5.28 5.96 0.23
CA LEU A 196 6.35 4.95 0.27
C LEU A 196 6.44 4.19 -1.06
N PHE A 197 5.29 3.76 -1.60
CA PHE A 197 5.24 2.99 -2.84
C PHE A 197 5.83 3.75 -4.03
N VAL A 198 5.54 5.04 -4.16
CA VAL A 198 6.12 5.89 -5.21
C VAL A 198 7.65 5.97 -5.08
N ARG A 199 8.20 6.17 -3.87
CA ARG A 199 9.66 6.18 -3.64
C ARG A 199 10.30 4.81 -3.91
N LEU A 200 9.59 3.75 -3.57
CA LEU A 200 10.03 2.38 -3.86
C LEU A 200 10.12 2.15 -5.38
N CYS A 201 9.09 2.53 -6.14
CA CYS A 201 9.11 2.47 -7.61
C CYS A 201 10.25 3.31 -8.21
N ALA A 202 10.49 4.50 -7.66
CA ALA A 202 11.53 5.42 -8.14
C ALA A 202 12.97 4.88 -8.03
N THR A 203 13.18 3.89 -7.18
CA THR A 203 14.49 3.25 -6.93
C THR A 203 14.52 1.77 -7.35
N SER A 204 13.54 1.32 -8.12
CA SER A 204 13.38 -0.08 -8.50
C SER A 204 13.49 -0.29 -10.00
N TYR A 205 14.13 -1.41 -10.37
CA TYR A 205 14.32 -1.83 -11.77
C TYR A 205 13.52 -3.10 -12.09
N LYS A 206 13.21 -3.91 -11.07
CA LYS A 206 12.47 -5.16 -11.25
C LYS A 206 11.53 -5.40 -10.07
N ALA A 207 10.29 -5.69 -10.37
CA ALA A 207 9.29 -6.05 -9.36
C ALA A 207 8.55 -7.32 -9.76
N GLY A 208 7.86 -7.92 -8.79
CA GLY A 208 6.99 -9.05 -9.03
C GLY A 208 5.58 -8.80 -8.56
N ILE A 209 4.60 -9.29 -9.33
CA ILE A 209 3.19 -9.28 -8.96
C ILE A 209 2.71 -10.72 -8.84
N ILE A 210 2.00 -11.04 -7.77
CA ILE A 210 1.22 -12.27 -7.62
C ILE A 210 -0.25 -11.96 -7.92
N CYS A 211 -0.81 -12.63 -8.91
CA CYS A 211 -2.20 -12.42 -9.33
C CYS A 211 -3.23 -13.15 -8.46
N ASN A 212 -2.80 -14.09 -7.62
CA ASN A 212 -3.67 -14.73 -6.64
C ASN A 212 -3.98 -13.78 -5.47
N PRO A 213 -5.19 -13.86 -4.88
CA PRO A 213 -5.49 -13.10 -3.68
C PRO A 213 -4.55 -13.46 -2.52
N MET A 214 -3.92 -12.46 -1.91
CA MET A 214 -2.91 -12.64 -0.87
C MET A 214 -3.36 -12.18 0.50
N ALA A 215 -4.29 -11.23 0.55
CA ALA A 215 -4.83 -10.68 1.78
C ALA A 215 -6.29 -10.30 1.61
N VAL A 216 -6.98 -10.15 2.72
CA VAL A 216 -8.31 -9.56 2.76
C VAL A 216 -8.20 -8.21 3.48
N TYR A 217 -8.60 -7.16 2.78
CA TYR A 217 -8.84 -5.85 3.36
C TYR A 217 -10.25 -5.82 3.96
N TYR A 218 -10.33 -5.68 5.27
CA TYR A 218 -11.61 -5.66 5.97
C TYR A 218 -12.32 -4.32 5.77
N VAL A 219 -13.51 -4.38 5.18
CA VAL A 219 -14.33 -3.19 4.93
C VAL A 219 -15.27 -2.98 6.10
N HIS A 220 -14.96 -2.01 6.94
CA HIS A 220 -15.83 -1.56 8.03
C HIS A 220 -16.40 -0.15 7.77
N ASP A 221 -17.52 0.20 8.40
CA ASP A 221 -18.24 1.45 8.14
C ASP A 221 -17.49 2.70 8.64
N ALA A 222 -16.56 2.54 9.59
CA ALA A 222 -15.85 3.63 10.28
C ALA A 222 -14.51 4.04 9.62
N GLY A 223 -14.22 3.61 8.37
CA GLY A 223 -12.94 3.91 7.71
C GLY A 223 -12.65 5.40 7.56
N LEU A 224 -11.43 5.84 7.93
CA LEU A 224 -10.96 7.23 7.94
C LEU A 224 -11.20 7.97 6.61
N ILE A 225 -11.02 7.30 5.47
CA ILE A 225 -11.18 7.88 4.13
C ILE A 225 -12.65 8.20 3.83
N ARG A 226 -13.58 7.41 4.36
CA ARG A 226 -15.01 7.59 4.11
C ARG A 226 -15.63 8.69 4.95
N ALA A 227 -15.08 8.98 6.13
CA ALA A 227 -15.58 9.97 7.06
C ALA A 227 -15.43 11.40 6.51
N ASP A 228 -14.32 11.73 5.82
CA ASP A 228 -14.08 13.04 5.19
C ASP A 228 -13.28 12.86 3.88
N ILE A 229 -14.01 12.62 2.79
CA ILE A 229 -13.41 12.36 1.47
C ILE A 229 -12.62 13.56 0.94
N ILE A 230 -13.03 14.81 1.20
CA ILE A 230 -12.33 16.00 0.74
C ILE A 230 -10.98 16.12 1.44
N ASN A 231 -10.96 15.94 2.77
CA ASN A 231 -9.72 15.98 3.53
C ASN A 231 -8.79 14.84 3.09
N ALA A 232 -9.31 13.62 2.93
CA ALA A 232 -8.52 12.48 2.48
C ALA A 232 -7.86 12.73 1.11
N GLN A 233 -8.63 13.18 0.12
CA GLN A 233 -8.11 13.49 -1.22
C GLN A 233 -7.13 14.67 -1.19
N THR A 234 -7.38 15.68 -0.35
CA THR A 234 -6.46 16.82 -0.19
C THR A 234 -5.11 16.35 0.34
N ARG A 235 -5.09 15.51 1.38
CA ARG A 235 -3.86 14.94 1.95
C ARG A 235 -3.14 14.04 0.97
N THR A 236 -3.85 13.22 0.19
CA THR A 236 -3.26 12.41 -0.88
C THR A 236 -2.54 13.29 -1.91
N VAL A 237 -3.17 14.36 -2.38
CA VAL A 237 -2.52 15.31 -3.30
C VAL A 237 -1.30 15.98 -2.64
N GLN A 238 -1.37 16.34 -1.36
CA GLN A 238 -0.24 16.93 -0.63
C GLN A 238 0.93 15.95 -0.51
N ALA A 239 0.67 14.70 -0.12
CA ALA A 239 1.66 13.64 -0.01
C ALA A 239 2.36 13.38 -1.37
N LEU A 240 1.61 13.31 -2.47
CA LEU A 240 2.21 13.16 -3.79
C LEU A 240 2.98 14.43 -4.23
N CYS A 241 2.47 15.62 -3.92
CA CYS A 241 3.17 16.86 -4.28
C CYS A 241 4.53 17.00 -3.58
N SER A 242 4.74 16.48 -2.38
CA SER A 242 6.03 16.53 -1.69
C SER A 242 7.13 15.77 -2.44
N LEU A 243 6.78 14.76 -3.23
CA LEU A 243 7.71 13.93 -4.00
C LEU A 243 8.18 14.51 -5.34
N LYS A 244 7.61 15.64 -5.81
CA LYS A 244 7.90 16.17 -7.14
C LYS A 244 9.38 16.44 -7.39
N ASN A 245 10.05 17.06 -6.43
CA ASN A 245 11.47 17.43 -6.58
C ASN A 245 12.36 16.18 -6.58
N GLU A 246 12.04 15.20 -5.76
CA GLU A 246 12.76 13.93 -5.69
C GLU A 246 12.64 13.15 -7.00
N LEU A 247 11.47 13.16 -7.62
CA LEU A 247 11.17 12.38 -8.82
C LEU A 247 11.54 13.06 -10.15
N CYS A 248 11.96 14.32 -10.14
CA CYS A 248 12.31 15.02 -11.36
C CYS A 248 13.52 14.41 -12.11
N MET A 249 14.42 13.70 -11.40
CA MET A 249 15.63 13.07 -11.94
C MET A 249 15.49 11.56 -12.13
N THR A 250 14.32 10.97 -11.87
CA THR A 250 14.08 9.55 -12.08
C THR A 250 13.92 9.20 -13.56
N ALA A 251 13.95 7.91 -13.87
CA ALA A 251 13.71 7.40 -15.22
C ALA A 251 12.39 7.92 -15.80
N ILE A 252 12.37 8.16 -17.11
CA ILE A 252 11.21 8.73 -17.81
C ILE A 252 9.92 7.94 -17.57
N PRO A 253 9.90 6.58 -17.63
CA PRO A 253 8.69 5.81 -17.37
C PRO A 253 8.11 6.07 -15.97
N ILE A 254 8.97 6.07 -14.95
CA ILE A 254 8.58 6.31 -13.55
C ILE A 254 8.03 7.72 -13.38
N ARG A 255 8.71 8.72 -13.93
CA ARG A 255 8.27 10.12 -13.88
C ARG A 255 6.90 10.30 -14.56
N ASN A 256 6.70 9.69 -15.73
CA ASN A 256 5.42 9.77 -16.46
C ASN A 256 4.30 9.06 -15.68
N GLY A 257 4.58 7.91 -15.10
CA GLY A 257 3.65 7.19 -14.23
C GLY A 257 3.26 8.02 -13.01
N PHE A 258 4.23 8.64 -12.35
CA PHE A 258 3.98 9.53 -11.22
C PHE A 258 3.13 10.77 -11.58
N LEU A 259 3.42 11.43 -12.70
CA LEU A 259 2.62 12.57 -13.16
C LEU A 259 1.18 12.15 -13.49
N SER A 260 1.00 10.96 -14.04
CA SER A 260 -0.32 10.38 -14.28
C SER A 260 -1.07 10.08 -12.98
N LEU A 261 -0.38 9.51 -11.98
CA LEU A 261 -0.93 9.26 -10.64
C LEU A 261 -1.35 10.58 -9.95
N LEU A 262 -0.49 11.58 -9.99
CA LEU A 262 -0.78 12.90 -9.40
C LEU A 262 -1.97 13.58 -10.09
N LEU A 263 -2.09 13.45 -11.43
CA LEU A 263 -3.25 13.94 -12.17
C LEU A 263 -4.53 13.24 -11.71
N LEU A 264 -4.53 11.92 -11.55
CA LEU A 264 -5.68 11.17 -11.06
C LEU A 264 -6.08 11.59 -9.65
N ALA A 265 -5.11 11.73 -8.73
CA ALA A 265 -5.38 12.19 -7.38
C ALA A 265 -6.03 13.60 -7.36
N ARG A 266 -5.59 14.51 -8.24
CA ARG A 266 -6.20 15.84 -8.39
C ARG A 266 -7.61 15.77 -8.99
N LEU A 267 -7.87 14.86 -9.92
CA LEU A 267 -9.21 14.63 -10.48
C LEU A 267 -10.17 14.09 -9.43
N ASP A 268 -9.72 13.18 -8.58
CA ASP A 268 -10.52 12.64 -7.48
C ASP A 268 -10.86 13.73 -6.47
N LEU A 269 -9.88 14.57 -6.10
CA LEU A 269 -10.11 15.73 -5.25
C LEU A 269 -11.12 16.72 -5.90
N ALA A 270 -10.92 17.06 -7.16
CA ALA A 270 -11.82 17.97 -7.88
C ALA A 270 -13.24 17.41 -7.95
N THR A 271 -13.38 16.11 -8.21
CA THR A 271 -14.69 15.42 -8.23
C THR A 271 -15.37 15.46 -6.85
N ALA A 272 -14.62 15.20 -5.77
CA ALA A 272 -15.14 15.32 -4.42
C ALA A 272 -15.60 16.76 -4.10
N LEU A 273 -14.80 17.75 -4.48
CA LEU A 273 -15.14 19.18 -4.28
C LEU A 273 -16.40 19.60 -5.03
N ILE A 274 -16.56 19.16 -6.30
CA ILE A 274 -17.76 19.45 -7.12
C ILE A 274 -19.00 18.85 -6.47
N ARG A 275 -18.93 17.57 -6.06
CA ARG A 275 -20.07 16.90 -5.39
C ARG A 275 -20.54 17.61 -4.11
N HIS A 276 -19.65 18.41 -3.51
CA HIS A 276 -19.96 19.25 -2.32
C HIS A 276 -20.16 20.73 -2.67
N GLY A 277 -20.39 21.09 -3.95
CA GLY A 277 -20.68 22.45 -4.38
C GLY A 277 -19.48 23.42 -4.36
N GLN A 278 -18.25 22.92 -4.21
CA GLN A 278 -17.04 23.76 -4.07
C GLN A 278 -16.30 23.96 -5.41
N HIS A 279 -17.02 24.39 -6.45
CA HIS A 279 -16.49 24.47 -7.84
C HIS A 279 -15.21 25.30 -7.99
N LEU A 280 -15.12 26.47 -7.32
CA LEU A 280 -13.89 27.31 -7.39
C LEU A 280 -12.66 26.61 -6.81
N LYS A 281 -12.84 25.82 -5.75
CA LYS A 281 -11.73 25.03 -5.18
C LYS A 281 -11.35 23.87 -6.11
N ALA A 282 -12.31 23.23 -6.77
CA ALA A 282 -12.06 22.19 -7.76
C ALA A 282 -11.22 22.74 -8.93
N ILE A 283 -11.56 23.90 -9.48
CA ILE A 283 -10.77 24.54 -10.52
C ILE A 283 -9.33 24.82 -10.03
N LYS A 284 -9.20 25.40 -8.82
CA LYS A 284 -7.87 25.70 -8.23
C LYS A 284 -7.02 24.45 -8.01
N SER A 285 -7.62 23.30 -7.63
CA SER A 285 -6.90 22.05 -7.43
C SER A 285 -6.32 21.46 -8.73
N MET A 286 -6.97 21.75 -9.87
CA MET A 286 -6.57 21.25 -11.19
C MET A 286 -5.60 22.16 -11.95
N LEU A 287 -5.55 23.46 -11.65
CA LEU A 287 -4.66 24.41 -12.36
C LEU A 287 -3.20 23.95 -12.43
N PRO A 288 -2.57 23.46 -11.32
CA PRO A 288 -1.19 22.99 -11.38
C PRO A 288 -1.00 21.80 -12.33
N ALA A 289 -1.99 20.93 -12.49
CA ALA A 289 -1.89 19.76 -13.38
C ALA A 289 -1.74 20.18 -14.86
N VAL A 290 -2.37 21.30 -15.27
CA VAL A 290 -2.25 21.82 -16.63
C VAL A 290 -0.88 22.45 -16.87
N ILE A 291 -0.30 23.06 -15.84
CA ILE A 291 1.03 23.72 -15.92
C ILE A 291 2.15 22.66 -15.90
N GLU A 292 2.03 21.65 -15.03
CA GLU A 292 3.07 20.65 -14.76
C GLU A 292 3.13 19.56 -15.83
N SER A 293 1.96 19.16 -16.34
CA SER A 293 1.84 18.17 -17.41
C SER A 293 0.90 18.72 -18.48
N PHE A 294 1.39 19.63 -19.31
CA PHE A 294 0.58 20.14 -20.44
C PHE A 294 0.18 18.97 -21.33
N SER A 295 -0.96 18.37 -20.99
CA SER A 295 -1.55 17.28 -21.75
C SER A 295 -2.98 17.63 -22.14
N TRP A 296 -3.40 17.15 -23.29
CA TRP A 296 -4.81 17.28 -23.72
C TRP A 296 -5.78 16.74 -22.67
N ARG A 297 -5.37 15.70 -21.92
CA ARG A 297 -6.16 15.12 -20.83
C ARG A 297 -6.36 16.11 -19.67
N SER A 298 -5.30 16.77 -19.18
CA SER A 298 -5.40 17.73 -18.07
C SER A 298 -6.23 18.95 -18.46
N LEU A 299 -6.07 19.42 -19.70
CA LEU A 299 -6.85 20.54 -20.24
C LEU A 299 -8.35 20.18 -20.36
N MET A 300 -8.69 19.02 -20.94
CA MET A 300 -10.07 18.58 -21.09
C MET A 300 -10.74 18.34 -19.73
N ALA A 301 -10.01 17.80 -18.76
CA ALA A 301 -10.50 17.64 -17.40
C ALA A 301 -10.84 18.99 -16.76
N LEU A 302 -9.95 19.96 -16.86
CA LEU A 302 -10.21 21.31 -16.34
C LEU A 302 -11.42 21.97 -17.04
N LEU A 303 -11.52 21.87 -18.36
CA LEU A 303 -12.65 22.40 -19.13
C LEU A 303 -13.98 21.73 -18.76
N SER A 304 -13.98 20.44 -18.45
CA SER A 304 -15.19 19.74 -18.01
C SER A 304 -15.66 20.22 -16.63
N ILE A 305 -14.74 20.55 -15.73
CA ILE A 305 -15.03 21.11 -14.40
C ILE A 305 -15.59 22.54 -14.50
N ILE A 306 -15.12 23.32 -15.48
CA ILE A 306 -15.58 24.70 -15.70
C ILE A 306 -16.99 24.72 -16.30
N LYS A 307 -17.35 23.71 -17.08
CA LYS A 307 -18.66 23.62 -17.78
C LYS A 307 -19.78 23.04 -16.95
N GLY A 308 -19.48 22.29 -15.89
CA GLY A 308 -20.48 21.58 -15.11
C GLY A 308 -20.58 21.93 -13.69
#